data_23115bbdb8b7615f67acf139ab354d5f
#
_entry.id   23115bbdb8b7615f67acf139ab354d5f
#
_cell.length_a   1.000
_cell.length_b   1.000
_cell.length_c   1.000
_cell.angle_alpha   90.00
_cell.angle_beta   90.00
_cell.angle_gamma   90.00
#
_symmetry.space_group_name_H-M   'P 1'
#
loop_
_entity.id
_entity.type
_entity.pdbx_description
1 polymer ?
#
loop_
_entity_poly.entity_id
_entity_poly.type
_entity_poly.pdbx_seq_one_letter_code
_entity_poly.pdbx_strand_id
1 'polypeptide(L)'
;MGPFPHDAPPAEISAHNPMGTDGFEFVEFAHPDPAELGRVLELMGFRPVARHRSKAVTLYRQGDVNYIVNAEPDSFAAAFAAEHGPCACAMAFRVKDAKYAYERAIALGAEPYIGKVGPMELSIPAVRGIGGSLLYFVDRYGDKGSIYDVDFVWTGERDPHPEQAGLYYLDHLTHNVHRGRMDFWAGWYEKLFNFREIRFFNIEGKLTGLISRALTSPCGKIRIPINESLDDKSQIEEYLREYKGEEIGRAHV
;
A
#
# COMPACT_ATOMS: atom_id res chain seq x y z
N MET A 1 -10.37 19.66 11.29
CA MET A 1 -10.23 18.30 10.73
C MET A 1 -11.55 17.98 10.10
N GLY A 2 -11.57 17.51 8.86
CA GLY A 2 -12.80 17.02 8.22
C GLY A 2 -13.29 15.73 8.88
N PRO A 3 -14.47 15.22 8.46
CA PRO A 3 -14.95 13.92 8.91
C PRO A 3 -13.88 12.84 8.67
N PHE A 4 -13.92 11.78 9.48
CA PHE A 4 -12.98 10.66 9.32
C PHE A 4 -13.02 10.18 7.87
N PRO A 5 -11.86 10.00 7.19
CA PRO A 5 -11.83 9.71 5.76
C PRO A 5 -12.62 8.46 5.36
N HIS A 6 -12.71 7.46 6.24
CA HIS A 6 -13.46 6.23 6.00
C HIS A 6 -14.98 6.46 5.87
N ASP A 7 -15.54 7.52 6.48
CA ASP A 7 -16.96 7.87 6.41
C ASP A 7 -17.31 8.70 5.15
N ALA A 8 -16.30 9.03 4.33
CA ALA A 8 -16.54 9.76 3.10
C ALA A 8 -17.34 8.90 2.10
N PRO A 9 -18.26 9.51 1.33
CA PRO A 9 -19.05 8.76 0.36
C PRO A 9 -18.15 8.08 -0.69
N PRO A 10 -18.67 7.04 -1.38
CA PRO A 10 -17.95 6.40 -2.49
C PRO A 10 -17.51 7.43 -3.51
N ALA A 11 -16.27 7.31 -3.97
CA ALA A 11 -15.69 8.23 -4.93
C ALA A 11 -16.23 7.98 -6.35
N GLU A 12 -16.18 9.00 -7.19
CA GLU A 12 -16.54 8.94 -8.60
C GLU A 12 -15.33 9.37 -9.47
N ILE A 13 -15.28 8.88 -10.72
CA ILE A 13 -14.35 9.40 -11.71
C ILE A 13 -14.80 10.79 -12.12
N SER A 14 -13.92 11.77 -11.97
CA SER A 14 -14.18 13.17 -12.29
C SER A 14 -12.89 13.89 -12.67
N ALA A 15 -13.01 15.14 -13.12
CA ALA A 15 -11.82 15.99 -13.36
C ALA A 15 -10.98 16.18 -12.08
N HIS A 16 -11.62 16.18 -10.90
CA HIS A 16 -10.93 16.27 -9.61
C HIS A 16 -10.31 14.94 -9.19
N ASN A 17 -11.00 13.81 -9.41
CA ASN A 17 -10.55 12.46 -9.09
C ASN A 17 -10.44 11.61 -10.38
N PRO A 18 -9.44 11.86 -11.22
CA PRO A 18 -9.38 11.28 -12.56
C PRO A 18 -9.14 9.76 -12.59
N MET A 19 -8.61 9.20 -11.50
CA MET A 19 -8.44 7.74 -11.33
C MET A 19 -9.62 7.08 -10.63
N GLY A 20 -10.56 7.88 -10.06
CA GLY A 20 -11.62 7.35 -9.22
C GLY A 20 -11.09 6.65 -7.97
N THR A 21 -10.01 7.18 -7.37
CA THR A 21 -9.44 6.62 -6.12
C THR A 21 -10.47 6.64 -5.00
N ASP A 22 -10.53 5.57 -4.18
CA ASP A 22 -11.54 5.39 -3.13
C ASP A 22 -10.99 4.74 -1.85
N GLY A 23 -9.70 4.91 -1.60
CA GLY A 23 -9.04 4.40 -0.39
C GLY A 23 -8.00 3.33 -0.68
N PHE A 24 -7.38 2.83 0.38
CA PHE A 24 -6.50 1.66 0.32
C PHE A 24 -7.34 0.38 0.28
N GLU A 25 -6.87 -0.63 -0.47
CA GLU A 25 -7.44 -1.97 -0.41
C GLU A 25 -6.61 -2.88 0.48
N PHE A 26 -5.30 -2.95 0.24
CA PHE A 26 -4.39 -3.75 1.05
C PHE A 26 -2.96 -3.22 1.05
N VAL A 27 -2.16 -3.71 2.00
CA VAL A 27 -0.70 -3.70 1.95
C VAL A 27 -0.22 -5.15 1.86
N GLU A 28 0.71 -5.44 0.95
CA GLU A 28 1.32 -6.74 0.78
C GLU A 28 2.74 -6.74 1.36
N PHE A 29 2.99 -7.69 2.22
CA PHE A 29 4.28 -7.88 2.88
C PHE A 29 4.96 -9.16 2.39
N ALA A 30 6.27 -9.06 2.25
CA ALA A 30 7.15 -10.18 2.05
C ALA A 30 8.14 -10.29 3.22
N HIS A 31 8.46 -11.50 3.62
CA HIS A 31 9.34 -11.78 4.76
C HIS A 31 10.11 -13.08 4.52
N PRO A 32 11.43 -13.14 4.82
CA PRO A 32 12.20 -14.39 4.74
C PRO A 32 11.65 -15.50 5.64
N ASP A 33 11.05 -15.14 6.78
CA ASP A 33 10.26 -16.04 7.64
C ASP A 33 8.82 -15.53 7.75
N PRO A 34 7.91 -15.95 6.86
CA PRO A 34 6.51 -15.51 6.89
C PRO A 34 5.76 -15.89 8.16
N ALA A 35 6.19 -16.94 8.85
CA ALA A 35 5.57 -17.36 10.11
C ALA A 35 5.91 -16.38 11.26
N GLU A 36 7.11 -15.79 11.25
CA GLU A 36 7.49 -14.74 12.18
C GLU A 36 6.61 -13.51 11.99
N LEU A 37 6.47 -13.05 10.75
CA LEU A 37 5.58 -11.92 10.44
C LEU A 37 4.13 -12.21 10.85
N GLY A 38 3.62 -13.42 10.59
CA GLY A 38 2.30 -13.84 11.03
C GLY A 38 2.12 -13.71 12.54
N ARG A 39 3.09 -14.18 13.34
CA ARG A 39 3.05 -14.02 14.81
C ARG A 39 3.01 -12.55 15.25
N VAL A 40 3.77 -11.69 14.59
CA VAL A 40 3.75 -10.25 14.88
C VAL A 40 2.39 -9.64 14.59
N LEU A 41 1.79 -9.98 13.45
CA LEU A 41 0.45 -9.51 13.08
C LEU A 41 -0.61 -9.99 14.08
N GLU A 42 -0.55 -11.25 14.52
CA GLU A 42 -1.47 -11.80 15.53
C GLU A 42 -1.31 -11.11 16.89
N LEU A 43 -0.08 -10.77 17.30
CA LEU A 43 0.16 -9.99 18.52
C LEU A 43 -0.44 -8.58 18.45
N MET A 44 -0.55 -7.99 17.25
CA MET A 44 -1.22 -6.71 17.01
C MET A 44 -2.75 -6.86 16.86
N GLY A 45 -3.29 -8.06 16.98
CA GLY A 45 -4.72 -8.34 16.89
C GLY A 45 -5.24 -8.64 15.48
N PHE A 46 -4.38 -8.75 14.48
CA PHE A 46 -4.80 -9.22 13.15
C PHE A 46 -5.05 -10.72 13.15
N ARG A 47 -6.07 -11.15 12.43
CA ARG A 47 -6.38 -12.58 12.27
C ARG A 47 -6.09 -13.07 10.85
N PRO A 48 -5.53 -14.27 10.68
CA PRO A 48 -5.45 -14.93 9.39
C PRO A 48 -6.86 -15.40 8.98
N VAL A 49 -7.57 -14.61 8.17
CA VAL A 49 -8.98 -14.84 7.85
C VAL A 49 -9.19 -15.62 6.56
N ALA A 50 -8.21 -15.61 5.64
CA ALA A 50 -8.32 -16.31 4.37
C ALA A 50 -6.96 -16.71 3.81
N ARG A 51 -6.92 -17.77 2.99
CA ARG A 51 -5.73 -18.22 2.26
C ARG A 51 -6.00 -18.25 0.78
N HIS A 52 -5.04 -17.85 -0.03
CA HIS A 52 -5.14 -17.92 -1.48
C HIS A 52 -5.31 -19.38 -1.93
N ARG A 53 -6.14 -19.60 -2.97
CA ARG A 53 -6.53 -20.94 -3.42
C ARG A 53 -5.38 -21.76 -3.98
N SER A 54 -4.37 -21.13 -4.57
CA SER A 54 -3.31 -21.76 -5.34
C SER A 54 -1.90 -21.31 -4.94
N LYS A 55 -1.76 -20.28 -4.13
CA LYS A 55 -0.48 -19.68 -3.75
C LYS A 55 -0.31 -19.66 -2.23
N ALA A 56 0.93 -19.65 -1.77
CA ALA A 56 1.27 -19.50 -0.35
C ALA A 56 1.08 -18.06 0.12
N VAL A 57 -0.17 -17.55 0.05
CA VAL A 57 -0.54 -16.18 0.40
C VAL A 57 -1.67 -16.19 1.42
N THR A 58 -1.51 -15.44 2.50
CA THR A 58 -2.47 -15.36 3.60
C THR A 58 -2.96 -13.93 3.78
N LEU A 59 -4.28 -13.76 3.90
CA LEU A 59 -4.91 -12.50 4.26
C LEU A 59 -5.05 -12.43 5.78
N TYR A 60 -4.43 -11.42 6.37
CA TYR A 60 -4.62 -10.99 7.75
C TYR A 60 -5.52 -9.75 7.76
N ARG A 61 -6.51 -9.74 8.65
CA ARG A 61 -7.48 -8.64 8.72
C ARG A 61 -7.77 -8.24 10.16
N GLN A 62 -7.95 -6.94 10.35
CA GLN A 62 -8.55 -6.35 11.54
C GLN A 62 -9.32 -5.10 11.11
N GLY A 63 -10.63 -5.02 11.45
CA GLY A 63 -11.50 -3.97 10.90
C GLY A 63 -11.46 -3.94 9.38
N ASP A 64 -11.27 -2.77 8.79
CA ASP A 64 -11.11 -2.59 7.34
C ASP A 64 -9.65 -2.68 6.85
N VAL A 65 -8.71 -3.01 7.73
CA VAL A 65 -7.29 -3.13 7.38
C VAL A 65 -7.00 -4.52 6.85
N ASN A 66 -6.54 -4.61 5.61
CA ASN A 66 -6.15 -5.84 4.95
C ASN A 66 -4.64 -5.89 4.77
N TYR A 67 -3.99 -6.85 5.41
CA TYR A 67 -2.58 -7.16 5.24
C TYR A 67 -2.42 -8.52 4.57
N ILE A 68 -1.72 -8.54 3.45
CA ILE A 68 -1.40 -9.77 2.72
C ILE A 68 0.03 -10.17 3.06
N VAL A 69 0.20 -11.39 3.56
CA VAL A 69 1.53 -12.00 3.72
C VAL A 69 1.75 -12.96 2.57
N ASN A 70 2.69 -12.62 1.70
CA ASN A 70 3.03 -13.39 0.52
C ASN A 70 4.29 -14.21 0.76
N ALA A 71 4.10 -15.52 0.88
CA ALA A 71 5.15 -16.53 1.07
C ALA A 71 5.35 -17.39 -0.19
N GLU A 72 4.77 -16.99 -1.34
CA GLU A 72 4.87 -17.75 -2.57
C GLU A 72 6.31 -17.73 -3.09
N PRO A 73 6.96 -18.90 -3.26
CA PRO A 73 8.27 -18.98 -3.86
C PRO A 73 8.21 -18.54 -5.33
N ASP A 74 9.31 -18.07 -5.88
CA ASP A 74 9.42 -17.61 -7.27
C ASP A 74 8.44 -16.48 -7.65
N SER A 75 7.96 -15.73 -6.64
CA SER A 75 7.09 -14.57 -6.81
C SER A 75 7.89 -13.25 -6.83
N PHE A 76 7.22 -12.18 -7.23
CA PHE A 76 7.75 -10.82 -7.08
C PHE A 76 8.10 -10.53 -5.60
N ALA A 77 7.20 -10.89 -4.68
CA ALA A 77 7.39 -10.67 -3.25
C ALA A 77 8.65 -11.40 -2.72
N ALA A 78 8.86 -12.67 -3.13
CA ALA A 78 10.05 -13.42 -2.74
C ALA A 78 11.34 -12.78 -3.27
N ALA A 79 11.37 -12.36 -4.53
CA ALA A 79 12.52 -11.67 -5.12
C ALA A 79 12.77 -10.32 -4.44
N PHE A 80 11.72 -9.58 -4.14
CA PHE A 80 11.79 -8.28 -3.48
C PHE A 80 12.33 -8.41 -2.04
N ALA A 81 11.85 -9.41 -1.28
CA ALA A 81 12.35 -9.70 0.07
C ALA A 81 13.81 -10.21 0.07
N ALA A 82 14.24 -10.92 -0.97
CA ALA A 82 15.64 -11.35 -1.09
C ALA A 82 16.61 -10.18 -1.27
N GLU A 83 16.14 -9.08 -1.87
CA GLU A 83 16.94 -7.86 -2.06
C GLU A 83 16.89 -6.95 -0.84
N HIS A 84 15.69 -6.73 -0.29
CA HIS A 84 15.42 -5.70 0.70
C HIS A 84 15.25 -6.22 2.14
N GLY A 85 15.08 -7.53 2.33
CA GLY A 85 14.70 -8.11 3.63
C GLY A 85 13.20 -8.04 3.88
N PRO A 86 12.76 -8.12 5.16
CA PRO A 86 11.35 -7.97 5.53
C PRO A 86 10.80 -6.63 5.08
N CYS A 87 9.71 -6.61 4.30
CA CYS A 87 9.25 -5.37 3.69
C CYS A 87 7.77 -5.38 3.28
N ALA A 88 7.21 -4.18 3.10
CA ALA A 88 6.01 -3.97 2.31
C ALA A 88 6.41 -3.92 0.82
N CYS A 89 6.14 -4.98 0.09
CA CYS A 89 6.53 -5.09 -1.33
C CYS A 89 5.48 -4.53 -2.29
N ALA A 90 4.25 -4.32 -1.82
CA ALA A 90 3.18 -3.73 -2.61
C ALA A 90 2.10 -3.07 -1.74
N MET A 91 1.33 -2.19 -2.38
CA MET A 91 0.09 -1.63 -1.86
C MET A 91 -0.98 -1.66 -2.94
N ALA A 92 -2.24 -1.55 -2.56
CA ALA A 92 -3.35 -1.47 -3.50
C ALA A 92 -4.24 -0.28 -3.20
N PHE A 93 -4.63 0.44 -4.26
CA PHE A 93 -5.64 1.47 -4.20
C PHE A 93 -6.97 0.91 -4.73
N ARG A 94 -8.05 1.21 -4.01
CA ARG A 94 -9.41 1.11 -4.52
C ARG A 94 -9.62 2.17 -5.59
N VAL A 95 -10.14 1.75 -6.74
CA VAL A 95 -10.48 2.64 -7.87
C VAL A 95 -11.84 2.24 -8.43
N LYS A 96 -12.50 3.14 -9.14
CA LYS A 96 -13.83 2.84 -9.73
C LYS A 96 -13.78 1.87 -10.90
N ASP A 97 -12.69 1.91 -11.69
CA ASP A 97 -12.45 1.06 -12.84
C ASP A 97 -10.94 0.81 -12.94
N ALA A 98 -10.53 -0.43 -12.64
CA ALA A 98 -9.13 -0.81 -12.56
C ALA A 98 -8.44 -0.78 -13.93
N LYS A 99 -9.15 -1.18 -14.99
CA LYS A 99 -8.63 -1.14 -16.35
C LYS A 99 -8.39 0.30 -16.80
N TYR A 100 -9.36 1.18 -16.61
CA TYR A 100 -9.24 2.59 -16.94
C TYR A 100 -8.10 3.27 -16.16
N ALA A 101 -8.03 3.03 -14.85
CA ALA A 101 -6.98 3.59 -14.00
C ALA A 101 -5.58 3.14 -14.45
N TYR A 102 -5.42 1.86 -14.78
CA TYR A 102 -4.17 1.31 -15.31
C TYR A 102 -3.79 1.93 -16.65
N GLU A 103 -4.70 1.93 -17.63
CA GLU A 103 -4.45 2.49 -18.96
C GLU A 103 -4.06 3.97 -18.87
N ARG A 104 -4.73 4.73 -17.99
CA ARG A 104 -4.40 6.13 -17.73
C ARG A 104 -3.02 6.26 -17.08
N ALA A 105 -2.67 5.43 -16.09
CA ALA A 105 -1.36 5.46 -15.44
C ALA A 105 -0.23 5.22 -16.46
N ILE A 106 -0.40 4.23 -17.34
CA ILE A 106 0.57 3.94 -18.40
C ILE A 106 0.69 5.12 -19.39
N ALA A 107 -0.43 5.68 -19.82
CA ALA A 107 -0.44 6.85 -20.70
C ALA A 107 0.28 8.07 -20.09
N LEU A 108 0.29 8.18 -18.77
CA LEU A 108 1.00 9.22 -18.01
C LEU A 108 2.45 8.82 -17.66
N GLY A 109 2.92 7.65 -18.10
CA GLY A 109 4.32 7.23 -17.99
C GLY A 109 4.64 6.38 -16.77
N ALA A 110 3.64 5.77 -16.12
CA ALA A 110 3.89 4.73 -15.11
C ALA A 110 4.47 3.48 -15.78
N GLU A 111 5.39 2.80 -15.09
CA GLU A 111 5.98 1.55 -15.57
C GLU A 111 5.02 0.39 -15.31
N PRO A 112 4.62 -0.37 -16.37
CA PRO A 112 3.71 -1.49 -16.19
C PRO A 112 4.36 -2.65 -15.45
N TYR A 113 3.55 -3.36 -14.66
CA TYR A 113 3.93 -4.66 -14.13
C TYR A 113 2.96 -5.73 -14.62
N ILE A 114 3.52 -6.82 -15.15
CA ILE A 114 2.76 -7.98 -15.61
C ILE A 114 3.17 -9.18 -14.75
N GLY A 115 2.33 -9.52 -13.78
CA GLY A 115 2.52 -10.68 -12.91
C GLY A 115 2.09 -11.99 -13.56
N LYS A 116 2.52 -13.10 -12.98
CA LYS A 116 2.01 -14.43 -13.35
C LYS A 116 0.62 -14.62 -12.74
N VAL A 117 -0.38 -14.87 -13.58
CA VAL A 117 -1.75 -15.16 -13.17
C VAL A 117 -2.06 -16.62 -13.49
N GLY A 118 -2.52 -17.36 -12.50
CA GLY A 118 -2.95 -18.74 -12.68
C GLY A 118 -4.33 -18.87 -13.34
N PRO A 119 -4.74 -20.08 -13.75
CA PRO A 119 -6.08 -20.32 -14.25
C PRO A 119 -7.14 -19.95 -13.22
N MET A 120 -8.16 -19.21 -13.63
CA MET A 120 -9.29 -18.77 -12.76
C MET A 120 -8.91 -17.80 -11.63
N GLU A 121 -7.73 -17.22 -11.66
CA GLU A 121 -7.31 -16.12 -10.76
C GLU A 121 -7.65 -14.76 -11.36
N LEU A 122 -7.86 -13.77 -10.47
CA LEU A 122 -8.05 -12.39 -10.91
C LEU A 122 -6.73 -11.83 -11.45
N SER A 123 -6.81 -11.18 -12.60
CA SER A 123 -5.71 -10.36 -13.12
C SER A 123 -5.87 -8.94 -12.63
N ILE A 124 -5.25 -8.62 -11.50
CA ILE A 124 -5.30 -7.27 -10.91
C ILE A 124 -4.20 -6.42 -11.56
N PRO A 125 -4.56 -5.33 -12.26
CA PRO A 125 -3.58 -4.46 -12.90
C PRO A 125 -2.66 -3.80 -11.88
N ALA A 126 -1.37 -3.68 -12.23
CA ALA A 126 -0.38 -3.05 -11.35
C ALA A 126 0.67 -2.26 -12.14
N VAL A 127 1.24 -1.27 -11.48
CA VAL A 127 2.38 -0.49 -11.96
C VAL A 127 3.50 -0.53 -10.91
N ARG A 128 4.72 -0.24 -11.33
CA ARG A 128 5.83 -0.04 -10.38
C ARG A 128 5.71 1.31 -9.72
N GLY A 129 5.82 1.32 -8.39
CA GLY A 129 5.80 2.47 -7.52
C GLY A 129 7.14 2.73 -6.85
N ILE A 130 7.08 3.34 -5.68
CA ILE A 130 8.26 3.71 -4.89
C ILE A 130 9.20 2.53 -4.68
N GLY A 131 10.50 2.75 -4.88
CA GLY A 131 11.54 1.74 -4.69
C GLY A 131 11.37 0.47 -5.52
N GLY A 132 10.55 0.49 -6.58
CA GLY A 132 10.23 -0.69 -7.37
C GLY A 132 9.11 -1.57 -6.79
N SER A 133 8.53 -1.19 -5.64
CA SER A 133 7.33 -1.84 -5.10
C SER A 133 6.16 -1.79 -6.09
N LEU A 134 5.13 -2.61 -5.88
CA LEU A 134 3.96 -2.60 -6.77
C LEU A 134 2.83 -1.75 -6.22
N LEU A 135 2.11 -1.09 -7.11
CA LEU A 135 0.85 -0.43 -6.85
C LEU A 135 -0.24 -1.08 -7.70
N TYR A 136 -1.14 -1.80 -7.03
CA TYR A 136 -2.29 -2.47 -7.64
C TYR A 136 -3.51 -1.55 -7.72
N PHE A 137 -4.33 -1.72 -8.77
CA PHE A 137 -5.62 -1.06 -8.92
C PHE A 137 -6.74 -2.09 -8.71
N VAL A 138 -7.58 -1.87 -7.69
CA VAL A 138 -8.66 -2.78 -7.31
C VAL A 138 -10.01 -2.08 -7.46
N ASP A 139 -10.91 -2.65 -8.26
CA ASP A 139 -12.27 -2.13 -8.48
C ASP A 139 -13.37 -3.06 -7.97
N ARG A 140 -12.98 -4.22 -7.40
CA ARG A 140 -13.90 -5.17 -6.78
C ARG A 140 -13.85 -5.02 -5.26
N TYR A 141 -14.69 -4.12 -4.74
CA TYR A 141 -14.88 -3.84 -3.31
C TYR A 141 -16.30 -3.31 -3.06
N GLY A 142 -16.74 -3.29 -1.81
CA GLY A 142 -18.08 -2.85 -1.43
C GLY A 142 -19.18 -3.64 -2.12
N ASP A 143 -20.12 -2.97 -2.76
CA ASP A 143 -21.27 -3.60 -3.44
C ASP A 143 -20.87 -4.49 -4.63
N LYS A 144 -19.68 -4.33 -5.16
CA LYS A 144 -19.13 -5.19 -6.23
C LYS A 144 -18.56 -6.51 -5.71
N GLY A 145 -18.68 -6.79 -4.42
CA GLY A 145 -18.05 -7.93 -3.75
C GLY A 145 -16.59 -7.64 -3.42
N SER A 146 -15.79 -8.70 -3.26
CA SER A 146 -14.39 -8.58 -2.86
C SER A 146 -13.48 -9.42 -3.75
N ILE A 147 -12.23 -8.97 -3.96
CA ILE A 147 -11.19 -9.79 -4.59
C ILE A 147 -10.92 -11.06 -3.79
N TYR A 148 -11.07 -11.01 -2.47
CA TYR A 148 -10.84 -12.15 -1.57
C TYR A 148 -11.91 -13.24 -1.72
N ASP A 149 -13.11 -12.92 -2.19
CA ASP A 149 -14.16 -13.92 -2.45
C ASP A 149 -13.84 -14.77 -3.70
N VAL A 150 -12.98 -14.28 -4.59
CA VAL A 150 -12.61 -14.97 -5.83
C VAL A 150 -11.35 -15.80 -5.65
N ASP A 151 -10.28 -15.18 -5.15
CA ASP A 151 -8.95 -15.79 -5.13
C ASP A 151 -8.61 -16.51 -3.81
N PHE A 152 -9.41 -16.29 -2.74
CA PHE A 152 -9.12 -16.84 -1.43
C PHE A 152 -10.19 -17.81 -0.95
N VAL A 153 -9.81 -18.64 0.01
CA VAL A 153 -10.69 -19.50 0.80
C VAL A 153 -10.66 -19.02 2.25
N TRP A 154 -11.82 -18.72 2.79
CA TRP A 154 -11.96 -18.27 4.19
C TRP A 154 -11.64 -19.40 5.15
N THR A 155 -10.91 -19.10 6.24
CA THR A 155 -10.40 -20.10 7.20
C THR A 155 -11.36 -20.41 8.35
N GLY A 156 -12.51 -19.77 8.41
CA GLY A 156 -13.54 -19.95 9.45
C GLY A 156 -14.86 -19.34 9.01
N GLU A 157 -15.71 -18.99 9.97
CA GLU A 157 -16.87 -18.15 9.66
C GLU A 157 -16.38 -16.87 9.02
N ARG A 158 -17.07 -16.48 7.95
CA ARG A 158 -16.73 -15.25 7.25
C ARG A 158 -17.10 -14.08 8.15
N ASP A 159 -16.08 -13.47 8.75
CA ASP A 159 -16.19 -12.15 9.36
C ASP A 159 -15.44 -11.16 8.48
N PRO A 160 -16.15 -10.31 7.70
CA PRO A 160 -15.51 -9.36 6.83
C PRO A 160 -14.70 -8.32 7.61
N HIS A 161 -15.02 -8.05 8.88
CA HIS A 161 -14.41 -6.99 9.69
C HIS A 161 -14.15 -7.44 11.13
N PRO A 162 -13.25 -8.42 11.36
CA PRO A 162 -12.97 -8.89 12.72
C PRO A 162 -12.36 -7.76 13.56
N GLU A 163 -13.00 -7.40 14.66
CA GLU A 163 -12.48 -6.44 15.62
C GLU A 163 -11.70 -7.16 16.71
N GLN A 164 -10.46 -6.79 16.96
CA GLN A 164 -9.61 -7.41 17.98
C GLN A 164 -8.99 -6.39 18.95
N ALA A 165 -8.11 -5.51 18.44
CA ALA A 165 -7.39 -4.52 19.24
C ALA A 165 -7.88 -3.09 18.96
N GLY A 166 -8.92 -2.91 18.14
CA GLY A 166 -9.49 -1.60 17.80
C GLY A 166 -8.81 -0.91 16.63
N LEU A 167 -7.93 -1.60 15.90
CA LEU A 167 -7.39 -1.09 14.64
C LEU A 167 -8.42 -1.38 13.54
N TYR A 168 -8.91 -0.35 12.87
CA TYR A 168 -10.04 -0.54 11.94
C TYR A 168 -9.87 0.15 10.59
N TYR A 169 -8.87 1.02 10.45
CA TYR A 169 -8.69 1.81 9.24
C TYR A 169 -7.22 2.10 8.95
N LEU A 170 -6.79 1.92 7.69
CA LEU A 170 -5.45 2.29 7.23
C LEU A 170 -5.42 3.78 6.90
N ASP A 171 -4.89 4.60 7.81
CA ASP A 171 -4.88 6.06 7.69
C ASP A 171 -3.87 6.54 6.65
N HIS A 172 -2.62 6.06 6.74
CA HIS A 172 -1.59 6.45 5.79
C HIS A 172 -0.44 5.44 5.67
N LEU A 173 0.26 5.50 4.54
CA LEU A 173 1.50 4.78 4.28
C LEU A 173 2.63 5.78 4.07
N THR A 174 3.56 5.82 5.01
CA THR A 174 4.72 6.71 4.94
C THR A 174 5.76 6.15 3.99
N HIS A 175 6.30 7.00 3.13
CA HIS A 175 7.40 6.68 2.24
C HIS A 175 8.68 7.35 2.71
N ASN A 176 9.80 6.61 2.67
CA ASN A 176 11.13 7.15 2.88
C ASN A 176 11.88 7.20 1.54
N VAL A 177 12.43 8.35 1.23
CA VAL A 177 13.10 8.58 -0.05
C VAL A 177 14.52 9.12 0.18
N HIS A 178 15.40 8.87 -0.79
CA HIS A 178 16.72 9.46 -0.80
C HIS A 178 16.67 10.98 -0.93
N ARG A 179 17.70 11.65 -0.45
CA ARG A 179 17.82 13.11 -0.56
C ARG A 179 17.68 13.58 -2.01
N GLY A 180 16.86 14.64 -2.20
CA GLY A 180 16.53 15.20 -3.52
C GLY A 180 15.48 14.41 -4.31
N ARG A 181 14.87 13.38 -3.71
CA ARG A 181 13.87 12.55 -4.39
C ARG A 181 12.43 12.86 -4.02
N MET A 182 12.21 13.67 -2.99
CA MET A 182 10.86 14.02 -2.51
C MET A 182 10.00 14.63 -3.62
N ASP A 183 10.51 15.60 -4.36
CA ASP A 183 9.75 16.27 -5.44
C ASP A 183 9.43 15.32 -6.59
N PHE A 184 10.32 14.37 -6.88
CA PHE A 184 10.07 13.35 -7.90
C PHE A 184 8.87 12.47 -7.52
N TRP A 185 8.87 11.93 -6.29
CA TRP A 185 7.78 11.04 -5.85
C TRP A 185 6.48 11.81 -5.60
N ALA A 186 6.54 13.02 -5.04
CA ALA A 186 5.38 13.88 -4.91
C ALA A 186 4.75 14.17 -6.28
N GLY A 187 5.56 14.59 -7.25
CA GLY A 187 5.12 14.84 -8.62
C GLY A 187 4.57 13.59 -9.32
N TRP A 188 5.09 12.40 -8.99
CA TRP A 188 4.57 11.13 -9.50
C TRP A 188 3.13 10.90 -9.04
N TYR A 189 2.84 11.07 -7.73
CA TYR A 189 1.48 10.95 -7.19
C TYR A 189 0.55 12.06 -7.69
N GLU A 190 1.04 13.29 -7.77
CA GLU A 190 0.28 14.42 -8.32
C GLU A 190 -0.11 14.18 -9.79
N LYS A 191 0.85 13.79 -10.62
CA LYS A 191 0.65 13.56 -12.05
C LYS A 191 -0.30 12.41 -12.35
N LEU A 192 -0.12 11.27 -11.69
CA LEU A 192 -0.92 10.07 -11.97
C LEU A 192 -2.31 10.16 -11.35
N PHE A 193 -2.40 10.58 -10.09
CA PHE A 193 -3.59 10.42 -9.26
C PHE A 193 -4.24 11.74 -8.87
N ASN A 194 -3.67 12.88 -9.26
CA ASN A 194 -4.12 14.21 -8.83
C ASN A 194 -4.07 14.37 -7.29
N PHE A 195 -3.08 13.74 -6.65
CA PHE A 195 -2.83 13.98 -5.23
C PHE A 195 -2.40 15.43 -5.04
N ARG A 196 -2.62 15.94 -3.83
CA ARG A 196 -2.21 17.29 -3.46
C ARG A 196 -1.48 17.27 -2.13
N GLU A 197 -0.54 18.16 -1.98
CA GLU A 197 0.06 18.44 -0.69
C GLU A 197 -0.99 19.06 0.25
N ILE A 198 -1.09 18.50 1.46
CA ILE A 198 -1.93 19.05 2.53
C ILE A 198 -1.11 19.65 3.65
N ARG A 199 0.13 19.23 3.79
CA ARG A 199 1.04 19.75 4.83
C ARG A 199 2.49 19.46 4.46
N PHE A 200 3.34 20.44 4.77
CA PHE A 200 4.78 20.31 4.74
C PHE A 200 5.34 20.49 6.16
N PHE A 201 6.26 19.63 6.56
CA PHE A 201 6.95 19.72 7.85
C PHE A 201 8.45 19.84 7.59
N ASN A 202 9.07 20.80 8.27
CA ASN A 202 10.52 20.86 8.47
C ASN A 202 10.76 20.57 9.94
N ILE A 203 11.29 19.38 10.22
CA ILE A 203 11.52 18.90 11.59
C ILE A 203 13.01 18.92 11.84
N GLU A 204 13.47 19.93 12.59
CA GLU A 204 14.84 20.06 13.03
C GLU A 204 14.96 19.51 14.45
N GLY A 205 15.60 18.35 14.58
CA GLY A 205 15.97 17.79 15.88
C GLY A 205 17.31 18.36 16.36
N LYS A 206 17.69 18.02 17.60
CA LYS A 206 18.98 18.47 18.16
C LYS A 206 20.20 17.89 17.43
N LEU A 207 20.06 16.72 16.82
CA LEU A 207 21.15 15.97 16.17
C LEU A 207 20.89 15.66 14.70
N THR A 208 19.63 15.49 14.33
CA THR A 208 19.21 15.10 12.97
C THR A 208 17.95 15.84 12.59
N GLY A 209 17.75 16.04 11.29
CA GLY A 209 16.56 16.68 10.74
C GLY A 209 15.93 15.88 9.59
N LEU A 210 14.66 16.12 9.37
CA LEU A 210 13.94 15.59 8.21
C LEU A 210 12.93 16.62 7.70
N ILE A 211 12.64 16.51 6.42
CA ILE A 211 11.47 17.15 5.82
C ILE A 211 10.44 16.08 5.50
N SER A 212 9.17 16.44 5.64
CA SER A 212 8.06 15.55 5.32
C SER A 212 6.99 16.32 4.53
N ARG A 213 6.57 15.75 3.42
CA ARG A 213 5.51 16.26 2.55
C ARG A 213 4.33 15.32 2.58
N ALA A 214 3.26 15.71 3.25
CA ALA A 214 2.06 14.89 3.35
C ALA A 214 1.14 15.14 2.14
N LEU A 215 0.95 14.11 1.34
CA LEU A 215 0.05 14.10 0.20
C LEU A 215 -1.27 13.43 0.56
N THR A 216 -2.36 13.87 -0.06
CA THR A 216 -3.66 13.21 0.01
C THR A 216 -4.28 13.04 -1.37
N SER A 217 -4.98 11.93 -1.56
CA SER A 217 -5.77 11.66 -2.76
C SER A 217 -6.98 12.61 -2.87
N PRO A 218 -7.56 12.76 -4.07
CA PRO A 218 -8.80 13.53 -4.25
C PRO A 218 -9.98 13.04 -3.42
N CYS A 219 -10.08 11.73 -3.16
CA CYS A 219 -11.12 11.17 -2.28
C CYS A 219 -10.86 11.43 -0.79
N GLY A 220 -9.65 11.87 -0.41
CA GLY A 220 -9.26 12.11 0.98
C GLY A 220 -8.98 10.86 1.81
N LYS A 221 -9.17 9.66 1.24
CA LYS A 221 -9.03 8.36 1.92
C LYS A 221 -7.63 7.74 1.80
N ILE A 222 -6.76 8.28 0.95
CA ILE A 222 -5.39 7.82 0.77
C ILE A 222 -4.47 8.96 1.16
N ARG A 223 -3.59 8.73 2.10
CA ARG A 223 -2.57 9.68 2.54
C ARG A 223 -1.20 9.06 2.44
N ILE A 224 -0.26 9.81 1.91
CA ILE A 224 1.12 9.35 1.72
C ILE A 224 2.06 10.47 2.17
N PRO A 225 2.53 10.43 3.42
CA PRO A 225 3.65 11.25 3.84
C PRO A 225 4.93 10.75 3.17
N ILE A 226 5.68 11.65 2.52
CA ILE A 226 6.99 11.37 1.94
C ILE A 226 8.03 12.04 2.82
N ASN A 227 8.95 11.26 3.35
CA ASN A 227 10.02 11.73 4.23
C ASN A 227 11.37 11.70 3.53
N GLU A 228 12.11 12.76 3.69
CA GLU A 228 13.47 12.92 3.19
C GLU A 228 14.37 13.42 4.32
N SER A 229 15.54 12.83 4.46
CA SER A 229 16.52 13.22 5.47
C SER A 229 17.24 14.52 5.10
N LEU A 230 17.54 15.34 6.11
CA LEU A 230 18.38 16.54 5.96
C LEU A 230 19.87 16.26 6.22
N ASP A 231 20.22 15.11 6.78
CA ASP A 231 21.59 14.76 7.17
C ASP A 231 21.86 13.25 7.03
N ASP A 232 23.15 12.88 7.07
CA ASP A 232 23.62 11.50 6.84
C ASP A 232 23.47 10.58 8.07
N LYS A 233 23.07 11.12 9.23
CA LYS A 233 23.00 10.40 10.51
C LYS A 233 21.57 10.16 10.98
N SER A 234 20.59 10.53 10.15
CA SER A 234 19.19 10.35 10.50
C SER A 234 18.77 8.88 10.45
N GLN A 235 17.72 8.54 11.19
CA GLN A 235 17.10 7.23 11.15
C GLN A 235 16.59 6.89 9.73
N ILE A 236 16.19 7.89 8.93
CA ILE A 236 15.76 7.68 7.55
C ILE A 236 16.93 7.17 6.70
N GLU A 237 18.11 7.79 6.81
CA GLU A 237 19.29 7.35 6.06
C GLU A 237 19.80 5.97 6.51
N GLU A 238 19.73 5.68 7.81
CA GLU A 238 20.05 4.35 8.33
C GLU A 238 19.11 3.31 7.72
N TYR A 239 17.82 3.60 7.74
CA TYR A 239 16.77 2.74 7.22
C TYR A 239 16.93 2.50 5.71
N LEU A 240 17.10 3.56 4.90
CA LEU A 240 17.30 3.45 3.45
C LEU A 240 18.54 2.61 3.09
N ARG A 241 19.58 2.69 3.92
CA ARG A 241 20.81 1.90 3.74
C ARG A 241 20.60 0.43 4.06
N GLU A 242 19.91 0.11 5.15
CA GLU A 242 19.58 -1.26 5.53
C GLU A 242 18.62 -1.90 4.54
N TYR A 243 17.62 -1.17 4.15
CA TYR A 243 16.63 -1.58 3.13
C TYR A 243 17.19 -1.61 1.71
N LYS A 244 18.30 -0.90 1.45
CA LYS A 244 18.95 -0.75 0.14
C LYS A 244 18.11 -0.05 -0.92
N GLY A 245 17.30 0.92 -0.53
CA GLY A 245 16.47 1.67 -1.47
C GLY A 245 15.39 2.53 -0.82
N GLU A 246 14.60 3.19 -1.68
CA GLU A 246 13.40 3.93 -1.28
C GLU A 246 12.25 2.94 -1.03
N GLU A 247 11.27 3.30 -0.17
CA GLU A 247 10.32 2.30 0.30
C GLU A 247 8.98 2.84 0.79
N ILE A 248 8.04 1.88 0.96
CA ILE A 248 6.87 2.00 1.82
C ILE A 248 7.33 1.70 3.24
N GLY A 249 7.73 2.74 3.99
CA GLY A 249 8.45 2.57 5.24
C GLY A 249 7.60 2.25 6.45
N ARG A 250 6.37 2.78 6.53
CA ARG A 250 5.53 2.64 7.73
C ARG A 250 4.05 2.71 7.39
N ALA A 251 3.28 1.76 7.92
CA ALA A 251 1.83 1.78 7.89
C ALA A 251 1.28 2.33 9.21
N HIS A 252 0.31 3.24 9.12
CA HIS A 252 -0.43 3.78 10.26
C HIS A 252 -1.91 3.38 10.15
N VAL A 253 -2.43 2.86 11.23
CA VAL A 253 -3.80 2.38 11.39
C VAL A 253 -4.44 2.96 12.64
#